data_06e4a464fff03701a1376ef81ff29964
#
_entry.id   06e4a464fff03701a1376ef81ff29964
#
_cell.length_a   1.000
_cell.length_b   1.000
_cell.length_c   1.000
_cell.angle_alpha   90.00
_cell.angle_beta   90.00
_cell.angle_gamma   90.00
#
_symmetry.space_group_name_H-M   'P 1'
#
loop_
_entity.id
_entity.type
_entity.pdbx_description
1 polymer ?
#
loop_
_entity_poly.entity_id
_entity_poly.type
_entity_poly.pdbx_seq_one_letter_code
_entity_poly.pdbx_strand_id
1 'polypeptide(L)'
;MTLLKQEWKMNFKSLLIWTLCVGICCSGCILMFESLEDSMAEMGQMFAEMGSFSAAFGMDKMSIATLTGFYATEISIIFLLGGAMFAAMTGAVLLSKEEEGHTMEFLHTMPVSRSYIYLWKYVTLLLLIMVFNVVCIGLDVVAYVAIGEEITMAEFVEYHLLALIMQVEIGSICYLISAVCRRKQIGLALGIAVLFYVMDIMCNIMPDLEFLKYFTPYYYANAAQIYSGGDSRMSLMILGLAVTVVVVISGGVVYHKRDMSA
;
A
#
# COMPACT_ATOMS: atom_id res chain seq x y z
N MET A 1 -15.20 -2.08 21.97
CA MET A 1 -16.07 -2.24 20.77
C MET A 1 -16.72 -0.95 20.27
N THR A 2 -17.08 -0.01 21.13
CA THR A 2 -17.66 1.27 20.72
C THR A 2 -16.68 2.14 19.89
N LEU A 3 -15.40 2.24 20.31
CA LEU A 3 -14.37 3.03 19.61
C LEU A 3 -14.13 2.50 18.20
N LEU A 4 -13.91 1.19 18.03
CA LEU A 4 -13.71 0.57 16.72
C LEU A 4 -14.89 0.83 15.77
N LYS A 5 -16.13 0.71 16.27
CA LYS A 5 -17.34 0.96 15.46
C LYS A 5 -17.45 2.42 15.02
N GLN A 6 -17.05 3.34 15.88
CA GLN A 6 -17.03 4.78 15.57
C GLN A 6 -15.95 5.08 14.53
N GLU A 7 -14.73 4.59 14.73
CA GLU A 7 -13.62 4.73 13.80
C GLU A 7 -13.96 4.17 12.42
N TRP A 8 -14.58 2.98 12.38
CA TRP A 8 -15.06 2.37 11.14
C TRP A 8 -16.03 3.29 10.38
N LYS A 9 -17.05 3.81 11.08
CA LYS A 9 -18.02 4.74 10.46
C LYS A 9 -17.36 6.00 9.90
N MET A 10 -16.40 6.56 10.62
CA MET A 10 -15.71 7.79 10.22
C MET A 10 -14.84 7.59 8.98
N ASN A 11 -14.19 6.43 8.86
CA ASN A 11 -13.28 6.13 7.76
C ASN A 11 -13.96 5.39 6.59
N PHE A 12 -15.20 4.95 6.74
CA PHE A 12 -15.92 4.14 5.73
C PHE A 12 -16.03 4.83 4.37
N LYS A 13 -16.31 6.13 4.32
CA LYS A 13 -16.39 6.87 3.05
C LYS A 13 -15.04 6.89 2.32
N SER A 14 -13.95 7.12 3.05
CA SER A 14 -12.61 7.09 2.49
C SER A 14 -12.25 5.70 1.98
N LEU A 15 -12.51 4.67 2.78
CA LEU A 15 -12.33 3.27 2.37
C LEU A 15 -13.08 2.98 1.07
N LEU A 16 -14.37 3.32 1.00
CA LEU A 16 -15.19 3.07 -0.18
C LEU A 16 -14.64 3.76 -1.42
N ILE A 17 -14.28 5.05 -1.33
CA ILE A 17 -13.74 5.81 -2.45
C ILE A 17 -12.44 5.19 -2.96
N TRP A 18 -11.48 4.93 -2.07
CA TRP A 18 -10.20 4.36 -2.46
C TRP A 18 -10.34 2.94 -3.03
N THR A 19 -11.16 2.10 -2.40
CA THR A 19 -11.40 0.72 -2.87
C THR A 19 -12.08 0.70 -4.23
N LEU A 20 -13.06 1.56 -4.46
CA LEU A 20 -13.72 1.65 -5.77
C LEU A 20 -12.78 2.22 -6.83
N CYS A 21 -12.03 3.28 -6.51
CA CYS A 21 -11.10 3.86 -7.48
C CYS A 21 -10.02 2.87 -7.89
N VAL A 22 -9.32 2.27 -6.93
CA VAL A 22 -8.22 1.33 -7.23
C VAL A 22 -8.77 0.02 -7.79
N GLY A 23 -9.76 -0.58 -7.12
CA GLY A 23 -10.31 -1.88 -7.54
C GLY A 23 -10.97 -1.84 -8.92
N ILE A 24 -11.76 -0.81 -9.24
CA ILE A 24 -12.36 -0.67 -10.58
C ILE A 24 -11.28 -0.38 -11.63
N CYS A 25 -10.25 0.39 -11.28
CA CYS A 25 -9.15 0.67 -12.19
C CYS A 25 -8.38 -0.62 -12.53
N CYS A 26 -7.98 -1.42 -11.52
CA CYS A 26 -7.29 -2.68 -11.72
C CYS A 26 -8.15 -3.70 -12.49
N SER A 27 -9.35 -3.98 -12.00
CA SER A 27 -10.28 -4.92 -12.66
C SER A 27 -10.69 -4.46 -14.06
N GLY A 28 -10.86 -3.14 -14.26
CA GLY A 28 -11.15 -2.56 -15.57
C GLY A 28 -10.01 -2.77 -16.57
N CYS A 29 -8.77 -2.61 -16.16
CA CYS A 29 -7.59 -2.91 -17.01
C CYS A 29 -7.56 -4.39 -17.40
N ILE A 30 -7.87 -5.32 -16.47
CA ILE A 30 -7.97 -6.76 -16.77
C ILE A 30 -9.04 -7.01 -17.82
N LEU A 31 -10.25 -6.48 -17.63
CA LEU A 31 -11.37 -6.66 -18.57
C LEU A 31 -11.13 -6.07 -19.96
N MET A 32 -10.32 -5.01 -20.05
CA MET A 32 -10.00 -4.37 -21.32
C MET A 32 -8.82 -5.03 -22.05
N PHE A 33 -8.08 -5.93 -21.39
CA PHE A 33 -6.85 -6.50 -21.95
C PHE A 33 -7.10 -7.21 -23.30
N GLU A 34 -8.14 -8.04 -23.41
CA GLU A 34 -8.50 -8.76 -24.64
C GLU A 34 -8.66 -7.81 -25.84
N SER A 35 -9.26 -6.63 -25.62
CA SER A 35 -9.43 -5.62 -26.67
C SER A 35 -8.16 -4.83 -27.01
N LEU A 36 -7.13 -4.92 -26.18
CA LEU A 36 -5.85 -4.22 -26.32
C LEU A 36 -4.69 -5.15 -26.67
N GLU A 37 -4.90 -6.47 -26.74
CA GLU A 37 -3.87 -7.50 -26.87
C GLU A 37 -2.92 -7.24 -28.07
N ASP A 38 -3.49 -6.98 -29.24
CA ASP A 38 -2.70 -6.69 -30.45
C ASP A 38 -1.82 -5.44 -30.27
N SER A 39 -2.39 -4.38 -29.69
CA SER A 39 -1.65 -3.15 -29.42
C SER A 39 -0.58 -3.34 -28.36
N MET A 40 -0.84 -4.15 -27.33
CA MET A 40 0.12 -4.48 -26.27
C MET A 40 1.26 -5.34 -26.81
N ALA A 41 1.00 -6.21 -27.77
CA ALA A 41 2.04 -7.01 -28.44
C ALA A 41 3.02 -6.14 -29.24
N GLU A 42 2.50 -5.15 -29.99
CA GLU A 42 3.34 -4.19 -30.73
C GLU A 42 4.13 -3.29 -29.78
N MET A 43 3.48 -2.74 -28.75
CA MET A 43 4.12 -1.89 -27.75
C MET A 43 5.15 -2.64 -26.91
N GLY A 44 4.90 -3.92 -26.59
CA GLY A 44 5.81 -4.75 -25.81
C GLY A 44 7.19 -4.92 -26.46
N GLN A 45 7.22 -5.05 -27.78
CA GLN A 45 8.48 -5.09 -28.53
C GLN A 45 9.22 -3.75 -28.48
N MET A 46 8.50 -2.64 -28.60
CA MET A 46 9.08 -1.32 -28.56
C MET A 46 9.61 -0.99 -27.15
N PHE A 47 8.88 -1.32 -26.09
CA PHE A 47 9.32 -1.10 -24.71
C PHE A 47 10.51 -1.96 -24.30
N ALA A 48 10.61 -3.22 -24.80
CA ALA A 48 11.77 -4.07 -24.53
C ALA A 48 13.10 -3.43 -25.00
N GLU A 49 13.07 -2.54 -25.98
CA GLU A 49 14.24 -1.83 -26.50
C GLU A 49 14.53 -0.48 -25.76
N MET A 50 13.64 -0.03 -24.87
CA MET A 50 13.76 1.28 -24.21
C MET A 50 14.69 1.30 -22.97
N GLY A 51 15.45 0.24 -22.72
CA GLY A 51 16.51 0.19 -21.69
C GLY A 51 16.04 0.62 -20.30
N SER A 52 16.54 1.76 -19.80
CA SER A 52 16.23 2.24 -18.43
C SER A 52 14.73 2.47 -18.18
N PHE A 53 13.96 2.84 -19.20
CA PHE A 53 12.52 3.00 -19.05
C PHE A 53 11.85 1.66 -18.80
N SER A 54 12.22 0.64 -19.57
CA SER A 54 11.74 -0.74 -19.39
C SER A 54 12.07 -1.29 -17.99
N ALA A 55 13.32 -1.06 -17.54
CA ALA A 55 13.76 -1.47 -16.19
C ALA A 55 13.01 -0.76 -15.07
N ALA A 56 12.60 0.51 -15.25
CA ALA A 56 11.85 1.28 -14.27
C ALA A 56 10.53 0.61 -13.87
N PHE A 57 9.86 -0.01 -14.83
CA PHE A 57 8.53 -0.60 -14.67
C PHE A 57 8.53 -2.14 -14.74
N GLY A 58 9.73 -2.75 -14.81
CA GLY A 58 9.86 -4.21 -14.85
C GLY A 58 9.48 -4.86 -16.19
N MET A 59 9.32 -4.06 -17.26
CA MET A 59 9.02 -4.53 -18.60
C MET A 59 10.21 -5.24 -19.27
N ASP A 60 11.40 -5.10 -18.71
CA ASP A 60 12.60 -5.86 -19.05
C ASP A 60 12.54 -7.31 -18.56
N LYS A 61 11.70 -7.59 -17.56
CA LYS A 61 11.53 -8.90 -16.94
C LYS A 61 10.28 -9.62 -17.39
N MET A 62 9.21 -8.87 -17.66
CA MET A 62 7.90 -9.38 -18.02
C MET A 62 7.36 -8.65 -19.24
N SER A 63 6.90 -9.39 -20.26
CA SER A 63 6.31 -8.79 -21.47
C SER A 63 4.88 -8.34 -21.23
N ILE A 64 4.55 -7.10 -21.54
CA ILE A 64 3.17 -6.57 -21.49
C ILE A 64 2.25 -7.18 -22.56
N ALA A 65 2.79 -7.98 -23.49
CA ALA A 65 2.02 -8.70 -24.51
C ALA A 65 1.19 -9.86 -23.95
N THR A 66 1.42 -10.26 -22.70
CA THR A 66 0.65 -11.29 -22.00
C THR A 66 -0.13 -10.68 -20.86
N LEU A 67 -1.33 -11.20 -20.53
CA LEU A 67 -2.11 -10.71 -19.42
C LEU A 67 -1.32 -10.77 -18.09
N THR A 68 -0.62 -11.87 -17.85
CA THR A 68 0.23 -12.02 -16.65
C THR A 68 1.33 -10.95 -16.58
N GLY A 69 2.01 -10.67 -17.69
CA GLY A 69 3.03 -9.62 -17.73
C GLY A 69 2.44 -8.22 -17.61
N PHE A 70 1.31 -7.94 -18.26
CA PHE A 70 0.58 -6.69 -18.13
C PHE A 70 0.09 -6.47 -16.69
N TYR A 71 -0.40 -7.52 -16.03
CA TYR A 71 -0.77 -7.48 -14.62
C TYR A 71 0.45 -7.15 -13.75
N ALA A 72 1.56 -7.86 -13.96
CA ALA A 72 2.76 -7.71 -13.14
C ALA A 72 3.47 -6.35 -13.31
N THR A 73 3.34 -5.69 -14.47
CA THR A 73 4.03 -4.41 -14.75
C THR A 73 3.12 -3.21 -14.55
N GLU A 74 1.88 -3.24 -15.04
CA GLU A 74 1.00 -2.07 -15.07
C GLU A 74 -0.05 -2.10 -13.96
N ILE A 75 -0.84 -3.18 -13.89
CA ILE A 75 -1.97 -3.25 -12.95
C ILE A 75 -1.47 -3.30 -11.50
N SER A 76 -0.40 -4.06 -11.27
CA SER A 76 0.21 -4.18 -9.94
C SER A 76 0.68 -2.82 -9.38
N ILE A 77 1.22 -1.94 -10.22
CA ILE A 77 1.65 -0.60 -9.80
C ILE A 77 0.47 0.24 -9.31
N ILE A 78 -0.67 0.18 -9.99
CA ILE A 78 -1.89 0.89 -9.60
C ILE A 78 -2.33 0.42 -8.20
N PHE A 79 -2.34 -0.90 -7.98
CA PHE A 79 -2.70 -1.48 -6.69
C PHE A 79 -1.70 -1.14 -5.58
N LEU A 80 -0.39 -1.28 -5.85
CA LEU A 80 0.67 -0.97 -4.88
C LEU A 80 0.64 0.49 -4.46
N LEU A 81 0.69 1.41 -5.43
CA LEU A 81 0.72 2.84 -5.14
C LEU A 81 -0.59 3.32 -4.52
N GLY A 82 -1.73 2.91 -5.09
CA GLY A 82 -3.05 3.25 -4.56
C GLY A 82 -3.26 2.74 -3.13
N GLY A 83 -2.91 1.49 -2.86
CA GLY A 83 -2.99 0.89 -1.52
C GLY A 83 -2.05 1.54 -0.52
N ALA A 84 -0.82 1.86 -0.92
CA ALA A 84 0.14 2.57 -0.08
C ALA A 84 -0.34 3.99 0.26
N MET A 85 -0.87 4.74 -0.71
CA MET A 85 -1.44 6.06 -0.49
C MET A 85 -2.65 6.02 0.44
N PHE A 86 -3.53 5.03 0.28
CA PHE A 86 -4.66 4.80 1.20
C PHE A 86 -4.19 4.51 2.62
N ALA A 87 -3.22 3.60 2.78
CA ALA A 87 -2.66 3.22 4.07
C ALA A 87 -1.95 4.41 4.75
N ALA A 88 -1.13 5.15 3.99
CA ALA A 88 -0.41 6.34 4.45
C ALA A 88 -1.37 7.43 4.93
N MET A 89 -2.35 7.79 4.10
CA MET A 89 -3.34 8.82 4.44
C MET A 89 -4.15 8.41 5.68
N THR A 90 -4.60 7.16 5.74
CA THR A 90 -5.36 6.65 6.90
C THR A 90 -4.52 6.69 8.16
N GLY A 91 -3.27 6.19 8.11
CA GLY A 91 -2.34 6.22 9.24
C GLY A 91 -2.11 7.64 9.77
N ALA A 92 -1.84 8.59 8.89
CA ALA A 92 -1.55 9.99 9.24
C ALA A 92 -2.72 10.74 9.89
N VAL A 93 -3.94 10.25 9.75
CA VAL A 93 -5.15 10.95 10.23
C VAL A 93 -5.68 10.36 11.52
N LEU A 94 -5.48 9.06 11.79
CA LEU A 94 -6.21 8.34 12.85
C LEU A 94 -6.04 8.91 14.26
N LEU A 95 -4.87 9.43 14.64
CA LEU A 95 -4.64 10.02 15.98
C LEU A 95 -4.83 11.53 15.98
N SER A 96 -4.35 12.21 14.95
CA SER A 96 -4.32 13.68 14.89
C SER A 96 -5.67 14.33 14.63
N LYS A 97 -6.65 13.57 14.12
CA LYS A 97 -7.97 14.11 13.76
C LYS A 97 -8.78 14.62 14.96
N GLU A 98 -8.64 14.00 16.14
CA GLU A 98 -9.34 14.43 17.35
C GLU A 98 -8.76 15.72 17.92
N GLU A 99 -7.44 15.90 17.86
CA GLU A 99 -6.82 17.17 18.28
C GLU A 99 -7.18 18.30 17.33
N GLU A 100 -7.10 18.08 16.02
CA GLU A 100 -7.49 19.08 15.03
C GLU A 100 -8.99 19.42 15.09
N GLY A 101 -9.82 18.42 15.41
CA GLY A 101 -11.28 18.58 15.55
C GLY A 101 -11.72 19.07 16.93
N HIS A 102 -10.81 19.36 17.87
CA HIS A 102 -11.13 19.75 19.25
C HIS A 102 -12.08 18.77 19.97
N THR A 103 -12.00 17.47 19.61
CA THR A 103 -12.81 16.40 20.22
C THR A 103 -12.02 15.54 21.22
N MET A 104 -10.76 15.88 21.45
CA MET A 104 -9.87 15.13 22.33
C MET A 104 -10.34 15.18 23.78
N GLU A 105 -10.87 16.33 24.26
CA GLU A 105 -11.42 16.44 25.61
C GLU A 105 -12.57 15.44 25.82
N PHE A 106 -13.47 15.33 24.86
CA PHE A 106 -14.58 14.37 24.92
C PHE A 106 -14.07 12.92 24.97
N LEU A 107 -13.02 12.61 24.22
CA LEU A 107 -12.41 11.27 24.22
C LEU A 107 -11.80 10.95 25.59
N HIS A 108 -11.23 11.95 26.30
CA HIS A 108 -10.64 11.80 27.63
C HIS A 108 -11.69 11.75 28.77
N THR A 109 -12.92 12.18 28.56
CA THR A 109 -14.00 11.96 29.55
C THR A 109 -14.46 10.52 29.59
N MET A 110 -14.13 9.71 28.58
CA MET A 110 -14.42 8.28 28.61
C MET A 110 -13.48 7.55 29.59
N PRO A 111 -13.95 6.52 30.30
CA PRO A 111 -13.14 5.74 31.25
C PRO A 111 -12.23 4.74 30.51
N VAL A 112 -11.38 5.24 29.59
CA VAL A 112 -10.47 4.43 28.77
C VAL A 112 -9.04 4.98 28.84
N SER A 113 -8.04 4.08 28.88
CA SER A 113 -6.64 4.48 28.92
C SER A 113 -6.15 4.98 27.56
N ARG A 114 -5.13 5.84 27.54
CA ARG A 114 -4.47 6.31 26.30
C ARG A 114 -3.93 5.16 25.47
N SER A 115 -3.36 4.14 26.14
CA SER A 115 -2.86 2.93 25.44
C SER A 115 -3.99 2.16 24.77
N TYR A 116 -5.18 2.09 25.40
CA TYR A 116 -6.34 1.47 24.80
C TYR A 116 -6.79 2.21 23.52
N ILE A 117 -6.85 3.54 23.58
CA ILE A 117 -7.20 4.37 22.41
C ILE A 117 -6.19 4.14 21.27
N TYR A 118 -4.88 4.22 21.59
CA TYR A 118 -3.81 4.00 20.63
C TYR A 118 -3.93 2.64 19.94
N LEU A 119 -4.04 1.56 20.71
CA LEU A 119 -4.11 0.21 20.16
C LEU A 119 -5.35 -0.02 19.30
N TRP A 120 -6.53 0.43 19.74
CA TRP A 120 -7.75 0.23 18.95
C TRP A 120 -7.79 1.06 17.66
N LYS A 121 -7.17 2.25 17.66
CA LYS A 121 -6.99 3.01 16.42
C LYS A 121 -6.01 2.33 15.47
N TYR A 122 -4.93 1.72 15.99
CA TYR A 122 -4.03 0.92 15.18
C TYR A 122 -4.71 -0.33 14.61
N VAL A 123 -5.48 -1.04 15.42
CA VAL A 123 -6.31 -2.17 14.93
C VAL A 123 -7.28 -1.72 13.83
N THR A 124 -7.85 -0.51 13.96
CA THR A 124 -8.69 0.06 12.90
C THR A 124 -7.91 0.27 11.61
N LEU A 125 -6.69 0.78 11.66
CA LEU A 125 -5.81 0.93 10.50
C LEU A 125 -5.62 -0.41 9.78
N LEU A 126 -5.23 -1.46 10.54
CA LEU A 126 -5.01 -2.79 10.00
C LEU A 126 -6.27 -3.38 9.34
N LEU A 127 -7.43 -3.23 10.00
CA LEU A 127 -8.71 -3.70 9.46
C LEU A 127 -9.11 -2.96 8.19
N LEU A 128 -8.90 -1.65 8.11
CA LEU A 128 -9.21 -0.86 6.91
C LEU A 128 -8.32 -1.28 5.73
N ILE A 129 -7.01 -1.47 5.97
CA ILE A 129 -6.08 -1.97 4.95
C ILE A 129 -6.48 -3.39 4.50
N MET A 130 -6.81 -4.28 5.44
CA MET A 130 -7.23 -5.64 5.12
C MET A 130 -8.50 -5.66 4.26
N VAL A 131 -9.52 -4.89 4.61
CA VAL A 131 -10.77 -4.83 3.83
C VAL A 131 -10.54 -4.22 2.45
N PHE A 132 -9.71 -3.18 2.34
CA PHE A 132 -9.29 -2.62 1.06
C PHE A 132 -8.69 -3.72 0.16
N ASN A 133 -7.72 -4.48 0.67
CA ASN A 133 -7.07 -5.57 -0.08
C ASN A 133 -8.07 -6.65 -0.49
N VAL A 134 -8.88 -7.15 0.45
CA VAL A 134 -9.85 -8.23 0.17
C VAL A 134 -10.82 -7.85 -0.94
N VAL A 135 -11.32 -6.61 -0.94
CA VAL A 135 -12.27 -6.15 -1.97
C VAL A 135 -11.57 -5.94 -3.30
N CYS A 136 -10.39 -5.31 -3.34
CA CYS A 136 -9.65 -5.12 -4.60
C CYS A 136 -9.26 -6.47 -5.23
N ILE A 137 -8.68 -7.39 -4.44
CA ILE A 137 -8.34 -8.75 -4.89
C ILE A 137 -9.58 -9.49 -5.39
N GLY A 138 -10.70 -9.36 -4.68
CA GLY A 138 -11.96 -9.97 -5.10
C GLY A 138 -12.45 -9.45 -6.45
N LEU A 139 -12.30 -8.15 -6.73
CA LEU A 139 -12.63 -7.55 -8.02
C LEU A 139 -11.70 -8.03 -9.13
N ASP A 140 -10.40 -8.16 -8.85
CA ASP A 140 -9.43 -8.69 -9.83
C ASP A 140 -9.75 -10.15 -10.17
N VAL A 141 -10.02 -11.00 -9.16
CA VAL A 141 -10.41 -12.40 -9.39
C VAL A 141 -11.69 -12.50 -10.22
N VAL A 142 -12.70 -11.67 -9.93
CA VAL A 142 -13.94 -11.62 -10.71
C VAL A 142 -13.65 -11.20 -12.16
N ALA A 143 -12.75 -10.25 -12.39
CA ALA A 143 -12.36 -9.83 -13.74
C ALA A 143 -11.66 -10.96 -14.51
N TYR A 144 -10.71 -11.69 -13.89
CA TYR A 144 -10.06 -12.84 -14.51
C TYR A 144 -11.06 -13.94 -14.88
N VAL A 145 -11.98 -14.27 -13.99
CA VAL A 145 -13.04 -15.26 -14.26
C VAL A 145 -13.95 -14.81 -15.41
N ALA A 146 -14.24 -13.52 -15.50
CA ALA A 146 -15.12 -12.95 -16.52
C ALA A 146 -14.54 -13.06 -17.94
N ILE A 147 -13.21 -12.94 -18.08
CA ILE A 147 -12.52 -13.10 -19.38
C ILE A 147 -12.09 -14.56 -19.65
N GLY A 148 -12.26 -15.47 -18.68
CA GLY A 148 -11.91 -16.88 -18.83
C GLY A 148 -10.43 -17.20 -18.78
N GLU A 149 -9.60 -16.29 -18.27
CA GLU A 149 -8.16 -16.46 -18.14
C GLU A 149 -7.76 -17.08 -16.79
N GLU A 150 -6.69 -17.88 -16.79
CA GLU A 150 -6.17 -18.53 -15.61
C GLU A 150 -5.24 -17.62 -14.82
N ILE A 151 -5.43 -17.58 -13.49
CA ILE A 151 -4.55 -16.85 -12.58
C ILE A 151 -3.36 -17.74 -12.20
N THR A 152 -2.14 -17.22 -12.32
CA THR A 152 -0.95 -17.82 -11.73
C THR A 152 -1.00 -17.68 -10.20
N MET A 153 -1.70 -18.63 -9.55
CA MET A 153 -2.11 -18.52 -8.14
C MET A 153 -0.96 -18.34 -7.18
N ALA A 154 0.21 -18.95 -7.42
CA ALA A 154 1.34 -18.88 -6.50
C ALA A 154 1.89 -17.45 -6.44
N GLU A 155 2.20 -16.86 -7.59
CA GLU A 155 2.74 -15.51 -7.73
C GLU A 155 1.70 -14.46 -7.36
N PHE A 156 0.44 -14.68 -7.72
CA PHE A 156 -0.66 -13.79 -7.37
C PHE A 156 -0.85 -13.67 -5.84
N VAL A 157 -0.86 -14.79 -5.13
CA VAL A 157 -0.99 -14.81 -3.66
C VAL A 157 0.27 -14.22 -3.01
N GLU A 158 1.46 -14.59 -3.47
CA GLU A 158 2.71 -14.05 -2.95
C GLU A 158 2.76 -12.53 -3.09
N TYR A 159 2.44 -12.01 -4.28
CA TYR A 159 2.39 -10.58 -4.55
C TYR A 159 1.44 -9.84 -3.60
N HIS A 160 0.20 -10.30 -3.45
CA HIS A 160 -0.79 -9.62 -2.62
C HIS A 160 -0.45 -9.69 -1.12
N LEU A 161 0.18 -10.77 -0.67
CA LEU A 161 0.67 -10.87 0.72
C LEU A 161 1.80 -9.87 0.97
N LEU A 162 2.76 -9.76 0.07
CA LEU A 162 3.87 -8.80 0.20
C LEU A 162 3.36 -7.35 0.07
N ALA A 163 2.41 -7.09 -0.83
CA ALA A 163 1.76 -5.80 -0.96
C ALA A 163 1.00 -5.39 0.32
N LEU A 164 0.30 -6.33 0.95
CA LEU A 164 -0.37 -6.09 2.23
C LEU A 164 0.65 -5.71 3.33
N ILE A 165 1.75 -6.45 3.44
CA ILE A 165 2.81 -6.16 4.42
C ILE A 165 3.42 -4.77 4.17
N MET A 166 3.72 -4.43 2.92
CA MET A 166 4.20 -3.11 2.51
C MET A 166 3.22 -1.99 2.91
N GLN A 167 1.94 -2.17 2.64
CA GLN A 167 0.90 -1.19 2.99
C GLN A 167 0.80 -1.02 4.52
N VAL A 168 0.91 -2.09 5.29
CA VAL A 168 0.94 -2.04 6.76
C VAL A 168 2.18 -1.29 7.24
N GLU A 169 3.34 -1.51 6.66
CA GLU A 169 4.58 -0.81 7.00
C GLU A 169 4.45 0.70 6.76
N ILE A 170 4.04 1.11 5.55
CA ILE A 170 3.85 2.53 5.20
C ILE A 170 2.77 3.17 6.07
N GLY A 171 1.65 2.47 6.27
CA GLY A 171 0.57 2.93 7.15
C GLY A 171 1.03 3.13 8.59
N SER A 172 1.90 2.26 9.10
CA SER A 172 2.46 2.34 10.46
C SER A 172 3.45 3.50 10.61
N ILE A 173 4.29 3.76 9.60
CA ILE A 173 5.17 4.94 9.56
C ILE A 173 4.33 6.22 9.63
N CYS A 174 3.28 6.31 8.84
CA CYS A 174 2.37 7.45 8.85
C CYS A 174 1.53 7.53 10.14
N TYR A 175 1.25 6.40 10.78
CA TYR A 175 0.60 6.36 12.09
C TYR A 175 1.48 6.94 13.20
N LEU A 176 2.80 6.69 13.15
CA LEU A 176 3.77 7.38 14.03
C LEU A 176 3.73 8.89 13.80
N ILE A 177 3.68 9.36 12.55
CA ILE A 177 3.56 10.79 12.23
C ILE A 177 2.29 11.37 12.88
N SER A 178 1.16 10.65 12.80
CA SER A 178 -0.08 11.03 13.47
C SER A 178 0.03 11.08 14.99
N ALA A 179 0.90 10.24 15.61
CA ALA A 179 1.18 10.29 17.03
C ALA A 179 2.02 11.51 17.44
N VAL A 180 2.88 12.00 16.55
CA VAL A 180 3.75 13.17 16.79
C VAL A 180 3.04 14.50 16.49
N CYS A 181 2.29 14.54 15.39
CA CYS A 181 1.67 15.76 14.88
C CYS A 181 0.28 16.01 15.49
N ARG A 182 -0.05 17.29 15.73
CA ARG A 182 -1.37 17.72 16.26
C ARG A 182 -2.41 17.96 15.16
N ARG A 183 -1.98 18.03 13.91
CA ARG A 183 -2.84 18.25 12.74
C ARG A 183 -2.65 17.13 11.73
N LYS A 184 -3.66 16.88 10.93
CA LYS A 184 -3.62 15.89 9.86
C LYS A 184 -2.52 16.21 8.87
N GLN A 185 -1.61 15.29 8.66
CA GLN A 185 -0.45 15.43 7.76
C GLN A 185 -0.66 14.62 6.47
N ILE A 186 -1.82 14.81 5.81
CA ILE A 186 -2.19 14.04 4.61
C ILE A 186 -1.17 14.25 3.49
N GLY A 187 -0.78 15.51 3.21
CA GLY A 187 0.19 15.80 2.16
C GLY A 187 1.56 15.17 2.40
N LEU A 188 2.05 15.20 3.66
CA LEU A 188 3.31 14.54 4.03
C LEU A 188 3.21 13.02 3.86
N ALA A 189 2.10 12.41 4.28
CA ALA A 189 1.89 10.97 4.16
C ALA A 189 1.85 10.50 2.71
N LEU A 190 1.12 11.22 1.85
CA LEU A 190 1.11 10.93 0.42
C LEU A 190 2.48 11.13 -0.21
N GLY A 191 3.21 12.19 0.18
CA GLY A 191 4.58 12.44 -0.24
C GLY A 191 5.54 11.30 0.14
N ILE A 192 5.41 10.72 1.34
CA ILE A 192 6.20 9.55 1.78
C ILE A 192 5.90 8.33 0.92
N ALA A 193 4.61 8.03 0.65
CA ALA A 193 4.24 6.90 -0.19
C ALA A 193 4.83 7.02 -1.61
N VAL A 194 4.73 8.21 -2.21
CA VAL A 194 5.32 8.49 -3.53
C VAL A 194 6.85 8.46 -3.49
N LEU A 195 7.48 9.01 -2.44
CA LEU A 195 8.93 9.00 -2.29
C LEU A 195 9.48 7.56 -2.27
N PHE A 196 8.87 6.68 -1.48
CA PHE A 196 9.29 5.26 -1.44
C PHE A 196 9.12 4.58 -2.80
N TYR A 197 8.06 4.90 -3.54
CA TYR A 197 7.87 4.39 -4.89
C TYR A 197 8.97 4.89 -5.86
N VAL A 198 9.30 6.18 -5.80
CA VAL A 198 10.41 6.74 -6.61
C VAL A 198 11.74 6.09 -6.25
N MET A 199 12.00 5.81 -4.96
CA MET A 199 13.20 5.08 -4.54
C MET A 199 13.25 3.66 -5.13
N ASP A 200 12.13 2.96 -5.25
CA ASP A 200 12.07 1.64 -5.90
C ASP A 200 12.41 1.74 -7.39
N ILE A 201 11.84 2.72 -8.10
CA ILE A 201 12.19 2.99 -9.50
C ILE A 201 13.69 3.25 -9.65
N MET A 202 14.28 4.06 -8.77
CA MET A 202 15.72 4.35 -8.81
C MET A 202 16.57 3.10 -8.60
N CYS A 203 16.17 2.19 -7.70
CA CYS A 203 16.83 0.90 -7.51
C CYS A 203 16.83 0.04 -8.79
N ASN A 204 15.73 0.09 -9.54
CA ASN A 204 15.59 -0.72 -10.76
C ASN A 204 16.38 -0.15 -11.95
N ILE A 205 16.58 1.18 -12.00
CA ILE A 205 17.27 1.85 -13.11
C ILE A 205 18.78 1.92 -12.89
N MET A 206 19.22 2.19 -11.64
CA MET A 206 20.60 2.53 -11.32
C MET A 206 21.23 1.51 -10.38
N PRO A 207 22.15 0.65 -10.87
CA PRO A 207 22.85 -0.33 -10.01
C PRO A 207 23.58 0.32 -8.82
N ASP A 208 24.14 1.53 -8.99
CA ASP A 208 24.82 2.26 -7.92
C ASP A 208 23.90 2.66 -6.76
N LEU A 209 22.58 2.71 -7.00
CA LEU A 209 21.56 3.04 -6.01
C LEU A 209 20.82 1.82 -5.46
N GLU A 210 21.30 0.61 -5.72
CA GLU A 210 20.68 -0.64 -5.23
C GLU A 210 20.55 -0.68 -3.69
N PHE A 211 21.37 0.06 -2.96
CA PHE A 211 21.26 0.16 -1.50
C PHE A 211 19.93 0.75 -1.01
N LEU A 212 19.21 1.52 -1.85
CA LEU A 212 17.89 2.07 -1.53
C LEU A 212 16.84 0.98 -1.30
N LYS A 213 17.06 -0.25 -1.77
CA LYS A 213 16.18 -1.41 -1.52
C LYS A 213 15.94 -1.70 -0.04
N TYR A 214 16.87 -1.29 0.84
CA TYR A 214 16.73 -1.43 2.29
C TYR A 214 15.85 -0.34 2.93
N PHE A 215 15.54 0.71 2.20
CA PHE A 215 14.75 1.85 2.67
C PHE A 215 13.35 1.90 2.08
N THR A 216 13.13 1.26 0.92
CA THR A 216 11.84 1.26 0.27
C THR A 216 11.12 -0.09 0.42
N PRO A 217 9.91 -0.11 1.04
CA PRO A 217 9.13 -1.34 1.14
C PRO A 217 8.54 -1.81 -0.21
N TYR A 218 8.51 -0.96 -1.23
CA TYR A 218 8.04 -1.35 -2.57
C TYR A 218 8.92 -2.41 -3.23
N TYR A 219 10.22 -2.41 -2.93
CA TYR A 219 11.17 -3.32 -3.57
C TYR A 219 10.83 -4.80 -3.32
N TYR A 220 10.44 -5.18 -2.11
CA TYR A 220 10.07 -6.56 -1.83
C TYR A 220 8.66 -6.93 -2.31
N ALA A 221 7.80 -5.95 -2.59
CA ALA A 221 6.45 -6.14 -3.11
C ALA A 221 6.35 -5.94 -4.63
N ASN A 222 7.47 -5.81 -5.34
CA ASN A 222 7.50 -5.57 -6.78
C ASN A 222 7.02 -6.81 -7.56
N ALA A 223 5.86 -6.70 -8.21
CA ALA A 223 5.22 -7.81 -8.91
C ALA A 223 6.04 -8.33 -10.10
N ALA A 224 6.61 -7.45 -10.93
CA ALA A 224 7.41 -7.87 -12.08
C ALA A 224 8.57 -8.78 -11.67
N GLN A 225 9.14 -8.51 -10.51
CA GLN A 225 10.20 -9.33 -9.97
C GLN A 225 9.66 -10.64 -9.34
N ILE A 226 8.47 -10.67 -8.74
CA ILE A 226 7.83 -11.87 -8.16
C ILE A 226 7.46 -12.84 -9.28
N TYR A 227 6.76 -12.35 -10.29
CA TYR A 227 6.31 -13.15 -11.43
C TYR A 227 7.44 -13.64 -12.35
N SER A 228 8.60 -12.95 -12.34
CA SER A 228 9.79 -13.41 -13.08
C SER A 228 10.63 -14.45 -12.33
N GLY A 229 10.20 -14.90 -11.16
CA GLY A 229 10.97 -15.86 -10.33
C GLY A 229 12.25 -15.29 -9.74
N GLY A 230 12.28 -14.00 -9.44
CA GLY A 230 13.44 -13.34 -8.83
C GLY A 230 13.79 -13.87 -7.44
N ASP A 231 14.97 -13.51 -6.94
CA ASP A 231 15.51 -13.97 -5.65
C ASP A 231 14.57 -13.72 -4.47
N SER A 232 14.67 -14.61 -3.47
CA SER A 232 13.88 -14.51 -2.24
C SER A 232 14.11 -13.18 -1.52
N ARG A 233 13.04 -12.45 -1.25
CA ARG A 233 13.02 -11.14 -0.57
C ARG A 233 12.65 -11.25 0.89
N MET A 234 12.66 -12.46 1.42
CA MET A 234 12.31 -12.75 2.81
C MET A 234 13.07 -11.87 3.80
N SER A 235 14.36 -11.60 3.54
CA SER A 235 15.18 -10.75 4.41
C SER A 235 14.71 -9.30 4.45
N LEU A 236 14.30 -8.73 3.31
CA LEU A 236 13.78 -7.37 3.23
C LEU A 236 12.38 -7.25 3.85
N MET A 237 11.52 -8.24 3.62
CA MET A 237 10.22 -8.33 4.29
C MET A 237 10.37 -8.40 5.82
N ILE A 238 11.30 -9.22 6.33
CA ILE A 238 11.58 -9.31 7.78
C ILE A 238 12.08 -7.96 8.31
N LEU A 239 12.94 -7.27 7.56
CA LEU A 239 13.38 -5.91 7.91
C LEU A 239 12.19 -4.94 8.01
N GLY A 240 11.29 -4.94 7.02
CA GLY A 240 10.08 -4.12 7.02
C GLY A 240 9.16 -4.42 8.21
N LEU A 241 8.97 -5.70 8.54
CA LEU A 241 8.22 -6.10 9.74
C LEU A 241 8.89 -5.60 11.03
N ALA A 242 10.22 -5.67 11.11
CA ALA A 242 10.97 -5.13 12.27
C ALA A 242 10.79 -3.61 12.37
N VAL A 243 10.90 -2.89 11.26
CA VAL A 243 10.63 -1.44 11.18
C VAL A 243 9.21 -1.13 11.65
N THR A 244 8.21 -1.87 11.18
CA THR A 244 6.82 -1.74 11.59
C THR A 244 6.65 -1.85 13.10
N VAL A 245 7.24 -2.87 13.72
CA VAL A 245 7.18 -3.07 15.18
C VAL A 245 7.83 -1.90 15.94
N VAL A 246 9.03 -1.49 15.52
CA VAL A 246 9.75 -0.37 16.16
C VAL A 246 8.96 0.93 16.06
N VAL A 247 8.40 1.21 14.90
CA VAL A 247 7.62 2.44 14.63
C VAL A 247 6.33 2.46 15.47
N VAL A 248 5.62 1.34 15.55
CA VAL A 248 4.38 1.24 16.34
C VAL A 248 4.67 1.39 17.83
N ILE A 249 5.73 0.76 18.36
CA ILE A 249 6.11 0.89 19.77
C ILE A 249 6.52 2.35 20.07
N SER A 250 7.36 2.94 19.22
CA SER A 250 7.82 4.33 19.37
C SER A 250 6.66 5.32 19.35
N GLY A 251 5.71 5.13 18.42
CA GLY A 251 4.49 5.93 18.34
C GLY A 251 3.63 5.82 19.59
N GLY A 252 3.51 4.62 20.17
CA GLY A 252 2.80 4.39 21.42
C GLY A 252 3.45 5.13 22.61
N VAL A 253 4.78 5.10 22.70
CA VAL A 253 5.54 5.82 23.73
C VAL A 253 5.35 7.33 23.58
N VAL A 254 5.45 7.87 22.37
CA VAL A 254 5.25 9.30 22.09
C VAL A 254 3.81 9.70 22.44
N TYR A 255 2.81 8.96 21.97
CA TYR A 255 1.40 9.24 22.23
C TYR A 255 1.06 9.23 23.73
N HIS A 256 1.70 8.33 24.51
CA HIS A 256 1.48 8.24 25.94
C HIS A 256 2.08 9.40 26.72
N LYS A 257 3.29 9.85 26.33
CA LYS A 257 4.05 10.90 27.02
C LYS A 257 3.69 12.32 26.60
N ARG A 258 3.05 12.46 25.45
CA ARG A 258 2.72 13.76 24.87
C ARG A 258 1.63 14.48 25.67
N ASP A 259 1.86 15.77 25.97
CA ASP A 259 0.80 16.65 26.48
C ASP A 259 -0.19 16.95 25.35
N MET A 260 -1.42 16.55 25.56
CA MET A 260 -2.51 16.79 24.62
C MET A 260 -3.12 18.14 24.94
N SER A 261 -3.01 19.08 23.99
CA SER A 261 -3.67 20.37 24.09
C SER A 261 -5.14 20.22 23.75
N ALA A 262 -5.95 20.83 24.60
CA ALA A 262 -7.37 21.05 24.36
C ALA A 262 -7.58 21.99 23.17
#